data_8dab9df2f59848a76ddf8f9c52a297bf
#
_entry.id   8dab9df2f59848a76ddf8f9c52a297bf
#
_cell.length_a   1.000
_cell.length_b   1.000
_cell.length_c   1.000
_cell.angle_alpha   90.00
_cell.angle_beta   90.00
_cell.angle_gamma   90.00
#
_symmetry.space_group_name_H-M   'P 1'
#
loop_
_entity.id
_entity.type
_entity.pdbx_description
1 polymer ?
#
loop_
_entity_poly.entity_id
_entity_poly.type
_entity_poly.pdbx_seq_one_letter_code
_entity_poly.pdbx_strand_id
1 'polypeptide(L)'
;SLGVRFFFNNKVSEIVTENVGSKHALKVAGVKVNGQIFKGDIVVSNSDIQFTYRKLLPNIKAPESILAQEKSSSALIFYWGIKQQFKQLDLHNIFFSANYQQEFDYIFNKKEVYNDPTVYVNITSKYVAGDAPPNCENWFVMINVPNNTGQPWDEIITTARQNIILKLNQLLHTNIEALIEVEHFLDPRSIESRTGSYLGALYGNASNNRYAAFLRHKNFSNQVKGLYFCGGSVHPGGGIPLCLHAAKITAELIKQDFK
;
A
#
# COMPACT_ATOMS: atom_id res chain seq x y z
N SER A 1 22.23 16.40 11.62
CA SER A 1 22.10 14.96 11.28
C SER A 1 21.78 14.17 12.54
N LEU A 2 20.75 13.32 12.49
CA LEU A 2 20.38 12.44 13.62
C LEU A 2 21.19 11.13 13.63
N GLY A 3 22.21 11.00 12.77
CA GLY A 3 23.06 9.82 12.68
C GLY A 3 22.39 8.58 12.06
N VAL A 4 21.24 8.73 11.39
CA VAL A 4 20.56 7.62 10.71
C VAL A 4 21.39 7.15 9.51
N ARG A 5 21.60 5.83 9.42
CA ARG A 5 22.24 5.18 8.27
C ARG A 5 21.22 4.43 7.45
N PHE A 6 21.28 4.58 6.11
CA PHE A 6 20.39 3.92 5.17
C PHE A 6 21.17 2.83 4.41
N PHE A 7 20.56 1.65 4.31
CA PHE A 7 21.10 0.50 3.58
C PHE A 7 20.10 0.10 2.51
N PHE A 8 20.17 0.76 1.34
CA PHE A 8 19.31 0.45 0.20
C PHE A 8 19.71 -0.88 -0.44
N ASN A 9 18.74 -1.54 -1.12
CA ASN A 9 18.93 -2.85 -1.77
C ASN A 9 19.38 -3.98 -0.82
N ASN A 10 19.14 -3.82 0.47
CA ASN A 10 19.45 -4.79 1.51
C ASN A 10 18.15 -5.37 2.10
N LYS A 11 17.61 -6.38 1.42
CA LYS A 11 16.35 -7.02 1.85
C LYS A 11 16.57 -7.82 3.13
N VAL A 12 15.81 -7.49 4.17
CA VAL A 12 15.74 -8.28 5.40
C VAL A 12 15.03 -9.60 5.11
N SER A 13 15.67 -10.71 5.47
CA SER A 13 15.12 -12.07 5.30
C SER A 13 14.53 -12.64 6.58
N GLU A 14 14.92 -12.13 7.75
CA GLU A 14 14.48 -12.64 9.06
C GLU A 14 14.66 -11.58 10.13
N ILE A 15 13.75 -11.51 11.09
CA ILE A 15 13.92 -10.83 12.38
C ILE A 15 14.42 -11.89 13.37
N VAL A 16 15.67 -11.76 13.77
CA VAL A 16 16.34 -12.74 14.64
C VAL A 16 15.94 -12.51 16.08
N THR A 17 15.53 -13.58 16.76
CA THR A 17 15.14 -13.56 18.17
C THR A 17 16.01 -14.51 18.99
N GLU A 18 16.18 -14.21 20.28
CA GLU A 18 16.87 -15.06 21.23
C GLU A 18 16.06 -15.26 22.50
N ASN A 19 16.30 -16.38 23.19
CA ASN A 19 15.65 -16.67 24.45
C ASN A 19 16.28 -15.85 25.58
N VAL A 20 15.44 -15.28 26.45
CA VAL A 20 15.87 -14.56 27.66
C VAL A 20 15.36 -15.29 28.91
N GLY A 21 16.25 -16.00 29.58
CA GLY A 21 15.94 -16.69 30.83
C GLY A 21 15.14 -17.99 30.71
N SER A 22 14.70 -18.53 31.85
CA SER A 22 14.12 -19.87 31.98
C SER A 22 12.63 -20.01 31.58
N LYS A 23 11.96 -18.95 31.16
CA LYS A 23 10.50 -18.93 30.86
C LYS A 23 10.13 -18.74 29.41
N HIS A 24 10.96 -19.14 28.45
CA HIS A 24 10.69 -18.96 27.01
C HIS A 24 10.32 -17.53 26.60
N ALA A 25 10.79 -16.52 27.31
CA ALA A 25 10.64 -15.13 26.91
C ALA A 25 11.61 -14.84 25.75
N LEU A 26 11.08 -14.32 24.64
CA LEU A 26 11.86 -13.95 23.47
C LEU A 26 12.18 -12.46 23.47
N LYS A 27 13.37 -12.11 23.02
CA LYS A 27 13.72 -10.73 22.67
C LYS A 27 14.33 -10.67 21.27
N VAL A 28 14.31 -9.49 20.67
CA VAL A 28 15.01 -9.22 19.41
C VAL A 28 16.52 -9.33 19.63
N ALA A 29 17.22 -9.98 18.69
CA ALA A 29 18.69 -10.00 18.61
C ALA A 29 19.20 -9.18 17.39
N GLY A 30 18.33 -8.85 16.44
CA GLY A 30 18.65 -8.08 15.24
C GLY A 30 17.86 -8.52 14.02
N VAL A 31 18.43 -8.26 12.85
CA VAL A 31 17.87 -8.65 11.54
C VAL A 31 18.90 -9.36 10.69
N LYS A 32 18.45 -10.29 9.85
CA LYS A 32 19.30 -11.04 8.92
C LYS A 32 19.16 -10.47 7.51
N VAL A 33 20.30 -10.14 6.92
CA VAL A 33 20.40 -9.59 5.55
C VAL A 33 21.53 -10.31 4.82
N ASN A 34 21.26 -10.86 3.66
CA ASN A 34 22.26 -11.58 2.85
C ASN A 34 23.08 -12.64 3.65
N GLY A 35 22.39 -13.34 4.59
CA GLY A 35 23.01 -14.35 5.44
C GLY A 35 23.75 -13.82 6.68
N GLN A 36 23.95 -12.50 6.80
CA GLN A 36 24.62 -11.86 7.94
C GLN A 36 23.59 -11.29 8.94
N ILE A 37 23.92 -11.33 10.23
CA ILE A 37 23.09 -10.77 11.29
C ILE A 37 23.59 -9.37 11.66
N PHE A 38 22.71 -8.40 11.51
CA PHE A 38 22.89 -7.04 12.04
C PHE A 38 22.23 -6.99 13.41
N LYS A 39 23.05 -6.94 14.46
CA LYS A 39 22.57 -6.90 15.86
C LYS A 39 21.84 -5.60 16.16
N GLY A 40 20.81 -5.70 17.01
CA GLY A 40 20.04 -4.56 17.50
C GLY A 40 19.13 -4.96 18.65
N ASP A 41 18.98 -4.07 19.61
CA ASP A 41 18.13 -4.27 20.79
C ASP A 41 16.66 -4.01 20.50
N ILE A 42 16.39 -3.27 19.44
CA ILE A 42 15.06 -2.86 18.98
C ILE A 42 14.98 -3.09 17.46
N VAL A 43 13.88 -3.68 17.02
CA VAL A 43 13.50 -3.76 15.60
C VAL A 43 12.12 -3.18 15.42
N VAL A 44 11.99 -2.25 14.48
CA VAL A 44 10.70 -1.70 14.04
C VAL A 44 10.42 -2.20 12.64
N SER A 45 9.40 -3.04 12.48
CA SER A 45 8.95 -3.48 11.15
C SER A 45 7.93 -2.50 10.59
N ASN A 46 8.25 -1.91 9.44
CA ASN A 46 7.30 -1.12 8.63
C ASN A 46 6.79 -1.90 7.40
N SER A 47 7.08 -3.18 7.33
CA SER A 47 6.51 -4.08 6.33
C SER A 47 5.06 -4.41 6.69
N ASP A 48 4.28 -4.87 5.71
CA ASP A 48 2.94 -5.40 5.97
C ASP A 48 2.97 -6.44 7.09
N ILE A 49 2.01 -6.37 8.01
CA ILE A 49 1.98 -7.25 9.19
C ILE A 49 1.87 -8.73 8.82
N GLN A 50 1.14 -9.06 7.74
CA GLN A 50 1.06 -10.41 7.19
C GLN A 50 2.43 -10.87 6.69
N PHE A 51 3.11 -10.04 5.90
CA PHE A 51 4.47 -10.31 5.43
C PHE A 51 5.44 -10.48 6.60
N THR A 52 5.37 -9.60 7.60
CA THR A 52 6.23 -9.67 8.77
C THR A 52 6.11 -11.01 9.49
N TYR A 53 4.90 -11.47 9.81
CA TYR A 53 4.72 -12.77 10.49
C TYR A 53 5.02 -13.96 9.58
N ARG A 54 4.62 -13.91 8.30
CA ARG A 54 4.78 -15.08 7.40
C ARG A 54 6.19 -15.26 6.84
N LYS A 55 6.96 -14.16 6.73
CA LYS A 55 8.27 -14.18 6.07
C LYS A 55 9.43 -13.81 7.00
N LEU A 56 9.22 -12.87 7.91
CA LEU A 56 10.31 -12.37 8.76
C LEU A 56 10.35 -13.01 10.15
N LEU A 57 9.24 -13.62 10.60
CA LEU A 57 9.09 -14.26 11.92
C LEU A 57 8.60 -15.70 11.81
N PRO A 58 9.32 -16.60 11.10
CA PRO A 58 8.82 -17.94 10.78
C PRO A 58 8.55 -18.81 12.02
N ASN A 59 9.25 -18.54 13.13
CA ASN A 59 9.16 -19.33 14.38
C ASN A 59 8.25 -18.68 15.42
N ILE A 60 7.59 -17.57 15.13
CA ILE A 60 6.71 -16.85 16.05
C ILE A 60 5.26 -17.14 15.67
N LYS A 61 4.45 -17.52 16.66
CA LYS A 61 3.02 -17.77 16.45
C LYS A 61 2.33 -16.49 15.95
N ALA A 62 1.80 -16.56 14.75
CA ALA A 62 1.09 -15.44 14.15
C ALA A 62 -0.29 -15.21 14.82
N PRO A 63 -0.75 -13.96 14.94
CA PRO A 63 -2.09 -13.63 15.46
C PRO A 63 -3.16 -13.90 14.37
N GLU A 64 -3.50 -15.15 14.15
CA GLU A 64 -4.32 -15.60 13.01
C GLU A 64 -5.65 -14.86 12.90
N SER A 65 -6.33 -14.56 14.01
CA SER A 65 -7.59 -13.80 14.02
C SER A 65 -7.45 -12.38 13.45
N ILE A 66 -6.27 -11.78 13.60
CA ILE A 66 -5.96 -10.45 13.02
C ILE A 66 -5.57 -10.59 11.56
N LEU A 67 -4.71 -11.59 11.25
CA LEU A 67 -4.23 -11.79 9.90
C LEU A 67 -5.31 -12.29 8.95
N ALA A 68 -6.32 -13.02 9.43
CA ALA A 68 -7.45 -13.51 8.64
C ALA A 68 -8.52 -12.44 8.32
N GLN A 69 -8.44 -11.24 8.91
CA GLN A 69 -9.39 -10.18 8.61
C GLN A 69 -9.38 -9.81 7.12
N GLU A 70 -10.55 -9.39 6.61
CA GLU A 70 -10.69 -8.91 5.23
C GLU A 70 -9.66 -7.84 4.92
N LYS A 71 -9.07 -7.93 3.71
CA LYS A 71 -8.10 -6.93 3.23
C LYS A 71 -8.81 -5.80 2.50
N SER A 72 -8.20 -4.62 2.54
CA SER A 72 -8.69 -3.46 1.79
C SER A 72 -8.65 -3.70 0.28
N SER A 73 -9.29 -2.80 -0.47
CA SER A 73 -9.10 -2.71 -1.91
C SER A 73 -7.63 -2.52 -2.26
N SER A 74 -7.32 -2.83 -3.50
CA SER A 74 -6.09 -2.47 -4.19
C SER A 74 -6.34 -1.33 -5.17
N ALA A 75 -5.34 -1.02 -5.99
CA ALA A 75 -5.46 -0.07 -7.10
C ALA A 75 -4.94 -0.67 -8.41
N LEU A 76 -5.53 -0.23 -9.50
CA LEU A 76 -4.95 -0.28 -10.83
C LEU A 76 -4.61 1.15 -11.21
N ILE A 77 -3.35 1.39 -11.52
CA ILE A 77 -2.80 2.71 -11.77
C ILE A 77 -2.18 2.71 -13.16
N PHE A 78 -2.52 3.70 -13.96
CA PHE A 78 -1.82 4.00 -15.20
C PHE A 78 -1.03 5.30 -15.03
N TYR A 79 0.18 5.32 -15.52
CA TYR A 79 1.04 6.50 -15.64
C TYR A 79 1.08 6.87 -17.10
N TRP A 80 0.39 7.94 -17.47
CA TRP A 80 0.29 8.42 -18.85
C TRP A 80 1.05 9.72 -19.06
N GLY A 81 1.93 9.76 -20.06
CA GLY A 81 2.44 11.00 -20.62
C GLY A 81 1.49 11.49 -21.69
N ILE A 82 0.85 12.63 -21.46
CA ILE A 82 -0.19 13.20 -22.34
C ILE A 82 0.39 14.38 -23.11
N LYS A 83 0.35 14.32 -24.46
CA LYS A 83 0.89 15.37 -25.35
C LYS A 83 -0.05 16.57 -25.56
N GLN A 84 -0.78 16.93 -24.53
CA GLN A 84 -1.70 18.06 -24.53
C GLN A 84 -1.92 18.56 -23.10
N GLN A 85 -2.22 19.84 -22.95
CA GLN A 85 -2.67 20.42 -21.69
C GLN A 85 -4.19 20.56 -21.66
N PHE A 86 -4.80 20.22 -20.54
CA PHE A 86 -6.24 20.33 -20.29
C PHE A 86 -6.51 21.46 -19.28
N LYS A 87 -6.89 22.64 -19.77
CA LYS A 87 -7.12 23.84 -18.92
C LYS A 87 -8.26 23.65 -17.89
N GLN A 88 -9.21 22.76 -18.17
CA GLN A 88 -10.34 22.43 -17.30
C GLN A 88 -10.00 21.45 -16.19
N LEU A 89 -8.81 20.84 -16.21
CA LEU A 89 -8.32 19.95 -15.17
C LEU A 89 -7.34 20.67 -14.24
N ASP A 90 -7.28 20.21 -12.99
CA ASP A 90 -6.36 20.72 -11.96
C ASP A 90 -5.48 19.57 -11.42
N LEU A 91 -4.79 19.80 -10.31
CA LEU A 91 -3.92 18.82 -9.65
C LEU A 91 -4.67 17.51 -9.32
N HIS A 92 -5.89 17.62 -8.83
CA HIS A 92 -6.73 16.49 -8.41
C HIS A 92 -8.06 16.52 -9.13
N ASN A 93 -8.36 15.48 -9.89
CA ASN A 93 -9.61 15.35 -10.63
C ASN A 93 -10.24 13.98 -10.30
N ILE A 94 -11.54 13.97 -10.07
CA ILE A 94 -12.30 12.75 -9.79
C ILE A 94 -13.49 12.69 -10.74
N PHE A 95 -13.56 11.60 -11.50
CA PHE A 95 -14.66 11.29 -12.41
C PHE A 95 -15.44 10.11 -11.81
N PHE A 96 -16.55 10.42 -11.16
CA PHE A 96 -17.31 9.43 -10.40
C PHE A 96 -17.97 8.37 -11.29
N SER A 97 -18.13 7.18 -10.77
CA SER A 97 -19.05 6.15 -11.28
C SER A 97 -20.49 6.67 -11.23
N ALA A 98 -21.30 6.30 -12.19
CA ALA A 98 -22.75 6.57 -12.15
C ALA A 98 -23.45 5.81 -10.99
N ASN A 99 -22.89 4.68 -10.55
CA ASN A 99 -23.40 3.91 -9.42
C ASN A 99 -22.26 3.50 -8.48
N TYR A 100 -21.89 4.40 -7.57
CA TYR A 100 -20.81 4.23 -6.63
C TYR A 100 -21.01 3.03 -5.66
N GLN A 101 -22.27 2.77 -5.25
CA GLN A 101 -22.58 1.64 -4.39
C GLN A 101 -22.33 0.30 -5.10
N GLN A 102 -22.70 0.22 -6.38
CA GLN A 102 -22.45 -0.97 -7.19
C GLN A 102 -20.95 -1.20 -7.44
N GLU A 103 -20.17 -0.13 -7.67
CA GLU A 103 -18.71 -0.22 -7.77
C GLU A 103 -18.11 -0.89 -6.54
N PHE A 104 -18.54 -0.50 -5.33
CA PHE A 104 -18.07 -1.10 -4.08
C PHE A 104 -18.49 -2.57 -3.93
N ASP A 105 -19.71 -2.92 -4.34
CA ASP A 105 -20.18 -4.32 -4.35
C ASP A 105 -19.30 -5.20 -5.24
N TYR A 106 -18.92 -4.70 -6.43
CA TYR A 106 -18.01 -5.40 -7.32
C TYR A 106 -16.63 -5.61 -6.68
N ILE A 107 -16.06 -4.57 -6.07
CA ILE A 107 -14.72 -4.63 -5.46
C ILE A 107 -14.69 -5.59 -4.26
N PHE A 108 -15.63 -5.46 -3.32
CA PHE A 108 -15.56 -6.15 -2.03
C PHE A 108 -16.26 -7.50 -2.01
N ASN A 109 -17.39 -7.65 -2.70
CA ASN A 109 -18.17 -8.89 -2.68
C ASN A 109 -17.88 -9.79 -3.88
N LYS A 110 -17.91 -9.25 -5.11
CA LYS A 110 -17.69 -10.04 -6.32
C LYS A 110 -16.21 -10.28 -6.62
N LYS A 111 -15.31 -9.45 -6.07
CA LYS A 111 -13.86 -9.44 -6.37
C LYS A 111 -13.58 -9.20 -7.85
N GLU A 112 -14.33 -8.32 -8.45
CA GLU A 112 -14.28 -7.92 -9.85
C GLU A 112 -14.11 -6.40 -9.98
N VAL A 113 -13.72 -5.93 -11.17
CA VAL A 113 -13.66 -4.50 -11.49
C VAL A 113 -14.96 -4.09 -12.16
N TYR A 114 -15.56 -3.01 -11.67
CA TYR A 114 -16.79 -2.48 -12.25
C TYR A 114 -16.52 -1.79 -13.59
N ASN A 115 -17.41 -1.97 -14.56
CA ASN A 115 -17.24 -1.45 -15.92
C ASN A 115 -17.24 0.08 -16.01
N ASP A 116 -17.91 0.76 -15.08
CA ASP A 116 -17.90 2.22 -14.96
C ASP A 116 -17.22 2.64 -13.64
N PRO A 117 -15.89 2.52 -13.52
CA PRO A 117 -15.19 2.82 -12.29
C PRO A 117 -15.14 4.33 -12.03
N THR A 118 -15.04 4.70 -10.75
CA THR A 118 -14.59 6.04 -10.36
C THR A 118 -13.11 6.19 -10.73
N VAL A 119 -12.79 7.17 -11.56
CA VAL A 119 -11.43 7.45 -12.05
C VAL A 119 -10.87 8.67 -11.34
N TYR A 120 -9.74 8.49 -10.66
CA TYR A 120 -8.95 9.58 -10.11
C TYR A 120 -7.79 9.89 -11.05
N VAL A 121 -7.62 11.18 -11.38
CA VAL A 121 -6.49 11.67 -12.20
C VAL A 121 -5.74 12.74 -11.41
N ASN A 122 -4.47 12.49 -11.12
CA ASN A 122 -3.56 13.47 -10.53
C ASN A 122 -2.59 13.97 -11.60
N ILE A 123 -2.40 15.30 -11.66
CA ILE A 123 -1.57 15.96 -12.69
C ILE A 123 -0.61 16.94 -11.97
N THR A 124 0.55 16.45 -11.56
CA THR A 124 1.50 17.28 -10.79
C THR A 124 2.12 18.39 -11.61
N SER A 125 2.23 18.23 -12.94
CA SER A 125 2.72 19.25 -13.87
C SER A 125 1.88 20.53 -13.90
N LYS A 126 0.66 20.52 -13.35
CA LYS A 126 -0.13 21.74 -13.13
C LYS A 126 0.54 22.73 -12.17
N TYR A 127 1.35 22.25 -11.24
CA TYR A 127 2.02 23.05 -10.20
C TYR A 127 3.54 22.93 -10.23
N VAL A 128 4.07 21.85 -10.79
CA VAL A 128 5.51 21.60 -10.89
C VAL A 128 5.90 21.46 -12.37
N ALA A 129 6.38 22.54 -12.97
CA ALA A 129 6.67 22.64 -14.40
C ALA A 129 7.66 21.57 -14.90
N GLY A 130 8.54 21.03 -14.03
CA GLY A 130 9.52 20.00 -14.37
C GLY A 130 8.95 18.58 -14.47
N ASP A 131 7.71 18.36 -14.10
CA ASP A 131 7.09 17.01 -14.05
C ASP A 131 6.57 16.54 -15.43
N ALA A 132 6.51 17.43 -16.43
CA ALA A 132 6.21 17.09 -17.80
C ALA A 132 6.95 18.01 -18.79
N PRO A 133 7.18 17.58 -20.05
CA PRO A 133 7.67 18.44 -21.10
C PRO A 133 6.75 19.65 -21.37
N PRO A 134 7.22 20.74 -22.01
CA PRO A 134 6.39 21.86 -22.38
C PRO A 134 5.15 21.41 -23.19
N ASN A 135 3.99 21.98 -22.87
CA ASN A 135 2.68 21.66 -23.48
C ASN A 135 2.18 20.22 -23.28
N CYS A 136 2.83 19.43 -22.42
CA CYS A 136 2.41 18.08 -22.05
C CYS A 136 1.92 18.05 -20.58
N GLU A 137 1.32 16.93 -20.19
CA GLU A 137 0.93 16.64 -18.81
C GLU A 137 1.34 15.22 -18.43
N ASN A 138 1.67 15.03 -17.14
CA ASN A 138 1.87 13.73 -16.54
C ASN A 138 0.59 13.33 -15.78
N TRP A 139 -0.04 12.26 -16.20
CA TRP A 139 -1.26 11.78 -15.56
C TRP A 139 -1.00 10.52 -14.73
N PHE A 140 -1.28 10.60 -13.45
CA PHE A 140 -1.45 9.45 -12.58
C PHE A 140 -2.94 9.11 -12.56
N VAL A 141 -3.33 8.07 -13.27
CA VAL A 141 -4.73 7.66 -13.44
C VAL A 141 -4.99 6.42 -12.61
N MET A 142 -5.88 6.48 -11.63
CA MET A 142 -6.12 5.41 -10.68
C MET A 142 -7.60 5.06 -10.59
N ILE A 143 -7.88 3.77 -10.53
CA ILE A 143 -9.16 3.22 -10.11
C ILE A 143 -8.97 2.28 -8.91
N ASN A 144 -9.97 2.17 -8.04
CA ASN A 144 -10.01 1.12 -7.04
C ASN A 144 -10.35 -0.22 -7.69
N VAL A 145 -9.64 -1.25 -7.28
CA VAL A 145 -9.87 -2.62 -7.74
C VAL A 145 -9.84 -3.58 -6.55
N PRO A 146 -10.37 -4.81 -6.67
CA PRO A 146 -10.24 -5.81 -5.61
C PRO A 146 -8.77 -6.13 -5.33
N ASN A 147 -8.51 -6.67 -4.15
CA ASN A 147 -7.20 -7.22 -3.84
C ASN A 147 -6.92 -8.48 -4.70
N ASN A 148 -5.63 -8.83 -4.82
CA ASN A 148 -5.18 -9.94 -5.66
C ASN A 148 -5.51 -11.30 -5.03
N THR A 149 -6.55 -11.96 -5.51
CA THR A 149 -6.94 -13.32 -5.11
C THR A 149 -6.82 -14.33 -6.27
N GLY A 150 -6.05 -13.99 -7.32
CA GLY A 150 -5.82 -14.85 -8.48
C GLY A 150 -6.69 -14.53 -9.70
N GLN A 151 -7.24 -13.31 -9.78
CA GLN A 151 -8.03 -12.86 -10.93
C GLN A 151 -7.19 -12.83 -12.22
N PRO A 152 -7.81 -12.89 -13.41
CA PRO A 152 -7.13 -12.79 -14.70
C PRO A 152 -6.72 -11.33 -14.99
N TRP A 153 -5.69 -10.85 -14.28
CA TRP A 153 -5.30 -9.42 -14.28
C TRP A 153 -4.95 -8.88 -15.65
N ASP A 154 -4.40 -9.66 -16.57
CA ASP A 154 -4.03 -9.15 -17.88
C ASP A 154 -5.26 -8.76 -18.72
N GLU A 155 -6.34 -9.55 -18.63
CA GLU A 155 -7.63 -9.24 -19.24
C GLU A 155 -8.31 -8.05 -18.53
N ILE A 156 -8.27 -8.03 -17.21
CA ILE A 156 -8.85 -6.95 -16.39
C ILE A 156 -8.17 -5.61 -16.70
N ILE A 157 -6.84 -5.58 -16.77
CA ILE A 157 -6.08 -4.35 -17.09
C ILE A 157 -6.48 -3.81 -18.45
N THR A 158 -6.56 -4.69 -19.46
CA THR A 158 -6.95 -4.32 -20.83
C THR A 158 -8.36 -3.72 -20.86
N THR A 159 -9.32 -4.39 -20.23
CA THR A 159 -10.72 -3.94 -20.19
C THR A 159 -10.88 -2.66 -19.38
N ALA A 160 -10.25 -2.57 -18.23
CA ALA A 160 -10.30 -1.38 -17.37
C ALA A 160 -9.70 -0.15 -18.08
N ARG A 161 -8.56 -0.33 -18.75
CA ARG A 161 -7.93 0.73 -19.57
C ARG A 161 -8.90 1.27 -20.62
N GLN A 162 -9.54 0.39 -21.37
CA GLN A 162 -10.53 0.78 -22.39
C GLN A 162 -11.70 1.56 -21.77
N ASN A 163 -12.27 1.07 -20.68
CA ASN A 163 -13.38 1.72 -19.98
C ASN A 163 -13.00 3.11 -19.44
N ILE A 164 -11.79 3.25 -18.86
CA ILE A 164 -11.27 4.53 -18.41
C ILE A 164 -11.15 5.52 -19.58
N ILE A 165 -10.55 5.09 -20.69
CA ILE A 165 -10.38 5.93 -21.88
C ILE A 165 -11.73 6.35 -22.47
N LEU A 166 -12.69 5.43 -22.60
CA LEU A 166 -14.04 5.74 -23.07
C LEU A 166 -14.73 6.78 -22.19
N LYS A 167 -14.66 6.61 -20.87
CA LYS A 167 -15.21 7.56 -19.89
C LYS A 167 -14.58 8.95 -20.03
N LEU A 168 -13.25 9.00 -20.04
CA LEU A 168 -12.52 10.27 -20.16
C LEU A 168 -12.76 10.95 -21.51
N ASN A 169 -12.85 10.19 -22.62
CA ASN A 169 -13.19 10.71 -23.93
C ASN A 169 -14.56 11.42 -23.95
N GLN A 170 -15.57 10.79 -23.33
CA GLN A 170 -16.92 11.36 -23.22
C GLN A 170 -16.93 12.65 -22.39
N LEU A 171 -16.25 12.64 -21.23
CA LEU A 171 -16.29 13.76 -20.28
C LEU A 171 -15.39 14.94 -20.71
N LEU A 172 -14.29 14.66 -21.39
CA LEU A 172 -13.34 15.68 -21.84
C LEU A 172 -13.51 16.06 -23.31
N HIS A 173 -14.47 15.46 -24.02
CA HIS A 173 -14.77 15.70 -25.44
C HIS A 173 -13.52 15.61 -26.33
N THR A 174 -12.71 14.56 -26.14
CA THR A 174 -11.44 14.37 -26.85
C THR A 174 -11.13 12.89 -27.04
N ASN A 175 -10.08 12.60 -27.80
CA ASN A 175 -9.57 11.23 -27.94
C ASN A 175 -8.29 11.07 -27.10
N ILE A 176 -8.44 10.65 -25.86
CA ILE A 176 -7.31 10.45 -24.92
C ILE A 176 -6.32 9.43 -25.46
N GLU A 177 -6.78 8.34 -26.08
CA GLU A 177 -5.93 7.30 -26.67
C GLU A 177 -4.88 7.90 -27.62
N ALA A 178 -5.30 8.82 -28.48
CA ALA A 178 -4.41 9.48 -29.44
C ALA A 178 -3.42 10.46 -28.80
N LEU A 179 -3.63 10.82 -27.54
CA LEU A 179 -2.78 11.77 -26.78
C LEU A 179 -1.78 11.09 -25.86
N ILE A 180 -1.91 9.79 -25.62
CA ILE A 180 -0.97 9.02 -24.80
C ILE A 180 0.30 8.77 -25.61
N GLU A 181 1.44 9.31 -25.18
CA GLU A 181 2.76 9.06 -25.77
C GLU A 181 3.57 8.04 -24.98
N VAL A 182 3.41 8.03 -23.66
CA VAL A 182 4.10 7.11 -22.74
C VAL A 182 3.07 6.50 -21.83
N GLU A 183 3.15 5.19 -21.63
CA GLU A 183 2.29 4.46 -20.73
C GLU A 183 3.07 3.44 -19.90
N HIS A 184 2.81 3.43 -18.61
CA HIS A 184 3.17 2.37 -17.68
C HIS A 184 1.96 2.08 -16.79
N PHE A 185 1.92 0.91 -16.17
CA PHE A 185 0.89 0.60 -15.19
C PHE A 185 1.44 -0.11 -13.96
N LEU A 186 0.66 -0.05 -12.88
CA LEU A 186 0.89 -0.77 -11.64
C LEU A 186 -0.43 -1.44 -11.25
N ASP A 187 -0.40 -2.74 -11.11
CA ASP A 187 -1.52 -3.60 -10.76
C ASP A 187 -1.34 -4.23 -9.37
N PRO A 188 -2.36 -4.89 -8.79
CA PRO A 188 -2.25 -5.50 -7.46
C PRO A 188 -1.10 -6.51 -7.32
N ARG A 189 -0.76 -7.26 -8.37
CA ARG A 189 0.37 -8.20 -8.39
C ARG A 189 1.71 -7.46 -8.23
N SER A 190 1.85 -6.37 -8.96
CA SER A 190 3.03 -5.51 -8.93
C SER A 190 3.15 -4.78 -7.60
N ILE A 191 2.04 -4.31 -7.03
CA ILE A 191 2.00 -3.70 -5.69
C ILE A 191 2.49 -4.72 -4.66
N GLU A 192 1.92 -5.93 -4.65
CA GLU A 192 2.33 -6.99 -3.71
C GLU A 192 3.81 -7.32 -3.83
N SER A 193 4.30 -7.57 -5.04
CA SER A 193 5.69 -7.99 -5.28
C SER A 193 6.72 -6.91 -4.94
N ARG A 194 6.39 -5.64 -5.17
CA ARG A 194 7.31 -4.52 -4.94
C ARG A 194 7.30 -4.02 -3.50
N THR A 195 6.15 -4.04 -2.83
CA THR A 195 5.97 -3.44 -1.50
C THR A 195 5.85 -4.47 -0.38
N GLY A 196 5.56 -5.73 -0.71
CA GLY A 196 5.23 -6.78 0.26
C GLY A 196 3.85 -6.61 0.89
N SER A 197 3.00 -5.71 0.38
CA SER A 197 1.60 -5.58 0.82
C SER A 197 0.82 -6.83 0.45
N TYR A 198 0.30 -7.51 1.45
CA TYR A 198 -0.39 -8.80 1.25
C TYR A 198 -1.61 -8.65 0.33
N LEU A 199 -1.67 -9.46 -0.72
CA LEU A 199 -2.69 -9.41 -1.80
C LEU A 199 -2.73 -8.04 -2.54
N GLY A 200 -1.68 -7.26 -2.49
CA GLY A 200 -1.66 -5.91 -3.06
C GLY A 200 -2.58 -4.91 -2.37
N ALA A 201 -3.07 -5.20 -1.16
CA ALA A 201 -3.97 -4.33 -0.42
C ALA A 201 -3.29 -3.01 -0.03
N LEU A 202 -3.92 -1.86 -0.36
CA LEU A 202 -3.30 -0.54 -0.12
C LEU A 202 -3.22 -0.14 1.35
N TYR A 203 -4.18 -0.60 2.15
CA TYR A 203 -4.36 -0.14 3.54
C TYR A 203 -4.34 -1.28 4.56
N GLY A 204 -3.80 -2.45 4.19
CA GLY A 204 -3.81 -3.64 5.02
C GLY A 204 -5.23 -4.18 5.22
N ASN A 205 -5.70 -4.31 6.46
CA ASN A 205 -7.07 -4.75 6.73
C ASN A 205 -8.10 -3.70 6.30
N ALA A 206 -9.25 -4.16 5.79
CA ALA A 206 -10.38 -3.31 5.42
C ALA A 206 -10.93 -2.55 6.65
N SER A 207 -11.47 -1.36 6.41
CA SER A 207 -12.11 -0.52 7.44
C SER A 207 -13.62 -0.41 7.21
N ASN A 208 -14.23 -1.47 6.66
CA ASN A 208 -15.62 -1.47 6.22
C ASN A 208 -16.63 -1.53 7.40
N ASN A 209 -16.16 -1.73 8.62
CA ASN A 209 -17.01 -1.66 9.80
C ASN A 209 -16.40 -0.76 10.88
N ARG A 210 -17.25 -0.21 11.76
CA ARG A 210 -16.84 0.72 12.84
C ARG A 210 -15.86 0.15 13.85
N TYR A 211 -15.70 -1.17 13.92
CA TYR A 211 -14.77 -1.84 14.83
C TYR A 211 -13.43 -2.19 14.17
N ALA A 212 -13.37 -2.19 12.86
CA ALA A 212 -12.18 -2.61 12.10
C ALA A 212 -10.92 -1.81 12.46
N ALA A 213 -11.07 -0.50 12.72
CA ALA A 213 -9.95 0.35 13.13
C ALA A 213 -9.35 -0.06 14.48
N PHE A 214 -10.17 -0.56 15.42
CA PHE A 214 -9.74 -1.00 16.76
C PHE A 214 -9.20 -2.43 16.76
N LEU A 215 -9.52 -3.23 15.75
CA LEU A 215 -9.12 -4.63 15.63
C LEU A 215 -7.80 -4.83 14.84
N ARG A 216 -7.13 -3.74 14.46
CA ARG A 216 -5.82 -3.82 13.81
C ARG A 216 -4.74 -4.31 14.76
N HIS A 217 -3.67 -4.85 14.22
CA HIS A 217 -2.52 -5.26 15.02
C HIS A 217 -1.94 -4.08 15.80
N LYS A 218 -1.54 -4.33 17.03
CA LYS A 218 -0.88 -3.36 17.91
C LYS A 218 0.49 -2.94 17.34
N ASN A 219 1.00 -1.80 17.79
CA ASN A 219 2.32 -1.31 17.39
C ASN A 219 3.51 -1.97 18.09
N PHE A 220 3.26 -3.02 18.88
CA PHE A 220 4.29 -3.78 19.59
C PHE A 220 3.94 -5.28 19.63
N SER A 221 4.96 -6.11 19.85
CA SER A 221 4.79 -7.55 20.02
C SER A 221 4.60 -7.90 21.50
N ASN A 222 3.59 -8.73 21.80
CA ASN A 222 3.42 -9.32 23.12
C ASN A 222 4.31 -10.56 23.34
N GLN A 223 4.94 -11.10 22.29
CA GLN A 223 5.69 -12.35 22.29
C GLN A 223 7.20 -12.12 22.26
N VAL A 224 7.64 -10.99 21.68
CA VAL A 224 9.05 -10.68 21.47
C VAL A 224 9.35 -9.28 22.00
N LYS A 225 10.13 -9.18 23.05
CA LYS A 225 10.58 -7.90 23.61
C LYS A 225 11.47 -7.17 22.60
N GLY A 226 11.29 -5.86 22.46
CA GLY A 226 12.05 -5.03 21.54
C GLY A 226 11.56 -5.08 20.08
N LEU A 227 10.45 -5.81 19.79
CA LEU A 227 9.84 -5.84 18.45
C LEU A 227 8.61 -4.94 18.39
N TYR A 228 8.67 -4.00 17.46
CA TYR A 228 7.60 -3.00 17.23
C TYR A 228 7.17 -2.99 15.77
N PHE A 229 5.98 -2.41 15.51
CA PHE A 229 5.39 -2.34 14.18
C PHE A 229 4.86 -0.93 13.92
N CYS A 230 5.02 -0.44 12.70
CA CYS A 230 4.42 0.80 12.22
C CYS A 230 3.94 0.64 10.78
N GLY A 231 3.30 1.67 10.25
CA GLY A 231 2.79 1.67 8.87
C GLY A 231 1.31 1.38 8.74
N GLY A 232 0.85 1.18 7.50
CA GLY A 232 -0.57 1.15 7.17
C GLY A 232 -1.32 -0.12 7.53
N SER A 233 -0.63 -1.25 7.77
CA SER A 233 -1.26 -2.53 8.10
C SER A 233 -1.49 -2.75 9.60
N VAL A 234 -1.01 -1.83 10.45
CA VAL A 234 -1.17 -1.86 11.91
C VAL A 234 -1.96 -0.66 12.42
N HIS A 235 -2.21 -0.57 13.73
CA HIS A 235 -2.93 0.55 14.33
C HIS A 235 -2.17 1.88 14.11
N PRO A 236 -2.86 3.00 13.76
CA PRO A 236 -4.32 3.14 13.57
C PRO A 236 -4.82 2.80 12.16
N GLY A 237 -3.97 2.56 11.18
CA GLY A 237 -4.37 2.16 9.84
C GLY A 237 -3.58 2.79 8.70
N GLY A 238 -4.07 2.65 7.46
CA GLY A 238 -3.42 3.12 6.25
C GLY A 238 -3.72 4.57 5.90
N GLY A 239 -2.93 5.11 4.98
CA GLY A 239 -2.91 6.51 4.58
C GLY A 239 -1.81 7.30 5.30
N ILE A 240 -1.24 8.30 4.61
CA ILE A 240 -0.06 9.04 5.09
C ILE A 240 -0.24 9.59 6.52
N PRO A 241 -1.34 10.29 6.87
CA PRO A 241 -1.52 10.82 8.22
C PRO A 241 -1.54 9.72 9.29
N LEU A 242 -2.22 8.59 9.02
CA LEU A 242 -2.31 7.48 9.97
C LEU A 242 -0.98 6.72 10.09
N CYS A 243 -0.23 6.57 9.00
CA CYS A 243 1.12 5.98 9.04
C CYS A 243 2.09 6.84 9.88
N LEU A 244 2.04 8.16 9.76
CA LEU A 244 2.81 9.07 10.61
C LEU A 244 2.39 8.97 12.07
N HIS A 245 1.08 8.83 12.33
CA HIS A 245 0.58 8.62 13.68
C HIS A 245 1.02 7.27 14.26
N ALA A 246 1.00 6.20 13.46
CA ALA A 246 1.56 4.90 13.85
C ALA A 246 3.04 4.99 14.25
N ALA A 247 3.84 5.74 13.46
CA ALA A 247 5.26 5.95 13.76
C ALA A 247 5.46 6.71 15.08
N LYS A 248 4.63 7.74 15.36
CA LYS A 248 4.65 8.47 16.64
C LYS A 248 4.32 7.56 17.82
N ILE A 249 3.23 6.79 17.73
CA ILE A 249 2.83 5.81 18.76
C ILE A 249 3.97 4.83 19.02
N THR A 250 4.56 4.28 17.98
CA THR A 250 5.68 3.33 18.08
C THR A 250 6.89 3.95 18.80
N ALA A 251 7.26 5.17 18.44
CA ALA A 251 8.37 5.87 19.07
C ALA A 251 8.12 6.18 20.56
N GLU A 252 6.89 6.51 20.93
CA GLU A 252 6.50 6.74 22.33
C GLU A 252 6.55 5.45 23.16
N LEU A 253 6.09 4.32 22.61
CA LEU A 253 6.19 3.00 23.24
C LEU A 253 7.64 2.61 23.48
N ILE A 254 8.50 2.78 22.47
CA ILE A 254 9.94 2.48 22.60
C ILE A 254 10.57 3.33 23.73
N LYS A 255 10.25 4.62 23.78
CA LYS A 255 10.77 5.50 24.84
C LYS A 255 10.31 5.10 26.25
N GLN A 256 9.12 4.50 26.37
CA GLN A 256 8.61 4.01 27.66
C GLN A 256 9.31 2.72 28.10
N ASP A 257 9.55 1.81 27.15
CA ASP A 257 10.09 0.47 27.42
C ASP A 257 11.62 0.47 27.64
N PHE A 258 12.33 1.50 27.18
CA PHE A 258 13.79 1.63 27.23
C PHE A 258 14.27 2.90 27.95
N LYS A 259 13.51 3.33 28.96
CA LYS A 259 13.91 4.40 29.89
C LYS A 259 14.96 3.94 30.88
#